data_b2d2c3a236b2f3dc2b72bb79b12cb81a
#
_entry.id   b2d2c3a236b2f3dc2b72bb79b12cb81a
#
_cell.length_a   1.000
_cell.length_b   1.000
_cell.length_c   1.000
_cell.angle_alpha   90.00
_cell.angle_beta   90.00
_cell.angle_gamma   90.00
#
_symmetry.space_group_name_H-M   'P 1'
#
loop_
_entity.id
_entity.type
_entity.pdbx_description
1 polymer ?
#
loop_
_entity_poly.entity_id
_entity_poly.type
_entity_poly.pdbx_seq_one_letter_code
_entity_poly.pdbx_strand_id
1 'polypeptide(L)'
;IRATVDSIFVETLVAPSSNISQFVDVDMYREIIVFDTPLLNGIDKFIADNNNNRIKISLLGDGQPYHYYLTPTERNILAQSYELSVALSELTRLTDQQLKLSQKIELLKIRLNKWLKTT
;
A
#
# COMPACT_ATOMS: atom_id res chain seq x y z
N ILE A 1 13.72 -2.79 4.06
CA ILE A 1 13.07 -3.10 5.35
C ILE A 1 12.64 -4.56 5.32
N ARG A 2 12.88 -5.24 6.41
CA ARG A 2 12.46 -6.62 6.63
C ARG A 2 11.55 -6.68 7.85
N ALA A 3 10.43 -7.38 7.74
CA ALA A 3 9.59 -7.75 8.88
C ALA A 3 9.71 -9.26 9.13
N THR A 4 9.95 -9.65 10.36
CA THR A 4 10.20 -11.03 10.75
C THR A 4 9.27 -11.45 11.88
N VAL A 5 8.65 -12.63 11.72
CA VAL A 5 7.91 -13.33 12.77
C VAL A 5 8.51 -14.74 12.87
N ASP A 6 9.11 -15.06 14.00
CA ASP A 6 9.87 -16.29 14.21
C ASP A 6 10.96 -16.47 13.14
N SER A 7 10.84 -17.47 12.28
CA SER A 7 11.80 -17.75 11.21
C SER A 7 11.32 -17.27 9.83
N ILE A 8 10.13 -16.68 9.74
CA ILE A 8 9.51 -16.23 8.49
C ILE A 8 9.67 -14.72 8.36
N PHE A 9 10.05 -14.25 7.19
CA PHE A 9 10.21 -12.82 6.94
C PHE A 9 9.75 -12.44 5.54
N VAL A 10 9.42 -11.15 5.40
CA VAL A 10 9.14 -10.49 4.12
C VAL A 10 10.00 -9.22 4.06
N GLU A 11 10.58 -8.94 2.91
CA GLU A 11 11.37 -7.74 2.68
C GLU A 11 10.72 -6.85 1.63
N THR A 12 10.81 -5.53 1.82
CA THR A 12 10.51 -4.55 0.77
C THR A 12 11.54 -4.68 -0.35
N LEU A 13 11.15 -4.22 -1.54
CA LEU A 13 12.10 -4.03 -2.63
C LEU A 13 13.02 -2.84 -2.31
N VAL A 14 14.15 -2.76 -3.01
CA VAL A 14 15.08 -1.63 -2.85
C VAL A 14 14.43 -0.37 -3.41
N ALA A 15 14.35 0.67 -2.60
CA ALA A 15 13.80 1.95 -3.02
C ALA A 15 14.75 2.64 -4.01
N PRO A 16 14.25 3.13 -5.16
CA PRO A 16 15.06 3.94 -6.07
C PRO A 16 15.42 5.28 -5.42
N SER A 17 16.47 5.91 -5.90
CA SER A 17 16.95 7.20 -5.34
C SER A 17 15.90 8.30 -5.38
N SER A 18 14.94 8.25 -6.33
CA SER A 18 13.83 9.19 -6.41
C SER A 18 12.86 9.10 -5.21
N ASN A 19 12.84 7.98 -4.50
CA ASN A 19 12.02 7.76 -3.32
C ASN A 19 12.74 8.10 -2.01
N ILE A 20 14.00 8.56 -2.09
CA ILE A 20 14.83 8.83 -0.93
C ILE A 20 15.05 10.32 -0.85
N SER A 21 14.73 10.93 0.30
CA SER A 21 14.99 12.33 0.61
C SER A 21 15.89 12.41 1.81
N GLN A 22 16.91 13.26 1.71
CA GLN A 22 17.89 13.47 2.78
C GLN A 22 17.86 14.93 3.23
N PHE A 23 17.81 15.12 4.54
CA PHE A 23 17.81 16.44 5.16
C PHE A 23 18.96 16.52 6.16
N VAL A 24 19.83 17.53 6.00
CA VAL A 24 20.91 17.80 6.92
C VAL A 24 20.60 19.10 7.64
N ASP A 25 20.43 19.02 8.96
CA ASP A 25 20.33 20.18 9.84
C ASP A 25 21.56 20.23 10.75
N VAL A 26 21.77 21.34 11.47
CA VAL A 26 22.98 21.62 12.27
C VAL A 26 23.34 20.48 13.24
N ASP A 27 22.34 19.82 13.79
CA ASP A 27 22.50 18.73 14.77
C ASP A 27 21.79 17.41 14.38
N MET A 28 21.22 17.34 13.19
CA MET A 28 20.43 16.16 12.77
C MET A 28 20.60 15.84 11.30
N TYR A 29 20.84 14.55 11.04
CA TYR A 29 20.67 13.94 9.73
C TYR A 29 19.36 13.19 9.69
N ARG A 30 18.52 13.48 8.69
CA ARG A 30 17.26 12.78 8.49
C ARG A 30 17.18 12.22 7.06
N GLU A 31 16.85 10.96 6.97
CA GLU A 31 16.56 10.30 5.71
C GLU A 31 15.12 9.83 5.71
N ILE A 32 14.38 10.15 4.65
CA ILE A 32 13.01 9.69 4.45
C ILE A 32 12.99 8.82 3.20
N ILE A 33 12.52 7.59 3.34
CA ILE A 33 12.37 6.66 2.25
C ILE A 33 10.88 6.36 2.10
N VAL A 34 10.35 6.55 0.89
CA VAL A 34 8.95 6.26 0.59
C VAL A 34 8.87 4.96 -0.18
N PHE A 35 8.13 4.00 0.36
CA PHE A 35 7.81 2.74 -0.30
C PHE A 35 6.37 2.80 -0.78
N ASP A 36 6.17 2.96 -2.08
CA ASP A 36 4.85 2.83 -2.68
C ASP A 36 4.44 1.35 -2.76
N THR A 37 3.19 1.08 -3.11
CA THR A 37 2.63 -0.28 -3.04
C THR A 37 3.48 -1.35 -3.73
N PRO A 38 3.99 -1.15 -4.95
CA PRO A 38 4.86 -2.17 -5.57
C PRO A 38 6.16 -2.43 -4.81
N LEU A 39 6.72 -1.40 -4.15
CA LEU A 39 7.98 -1.52 -3.40
C LEU A 39 7.78 -2.20 -2.04
N LEU A 40 6.57 -2.18 -1.50
CA LEU A 40 6.26 -2.84 -0.22
C LEU A 40 6.43 -4.35 -0.29
N ASN A 41 6.26 -4.95 -1.47
CA ASN A 41 6.43 -6.38 -1.71
C ASN A 41 5.64 -7.28 -0.73
N GLY A 42 4.46 -6.80 -0.30
CA GLY A 42 3.58 -7.54 0.60
C GLY A 42 3.92 -7.43 2.08
N ILE A 43 4.87 -6.58 2.49
CA ILE A 43 5.24 -6.42 3.91
C ILE A 43 4.07 -5.86 4.74
N ASP A 44 3.27 -4.98 4.17
CA ASP A 44 2.08 -4.41 4.79
C ASP A 44 1.04 -5.49 5.13
N LYS A 45 0.77 -6.37 4.19
CA LYS A 45 -0.12 -7.53 4.40
C LYS A 45 0.45 -8.49 5.44
N PHE A 46 1.76 -8.76 5.38
CA PHE A 46 2.44 -9.63 6.32
C PHE A 46 2.30 -9.12 7.76
N ILE A 47 2.48 -7.82 7.97
CA ILE A 47 2.33 -7.19 9.29
C ILE A 47 0.86 -7.29 9.75
N ALA A 48 -0.10 -7.01 8.87
CA ALA A 48 -1.52 -7.10 9.19
C ALA A 48 -1.93 -8.52 9.57
N ASP A 49 -1.48 -9.52 8.81
CA ASP A 49 -1.79 -10.93 9.04
C ASP A 49 -1.16 -11.46 10.35
N ASN A 50 -0.09 -10.83 10.82
CA ASN A 50 0.64 -11.20 12.05
C ASN A 50 0.45 -10.18 13.18
N ASN A 51 -0.63 -9.43 13.17
CA ASN A 51 -0.91 -8.36 14.14
C ASN A 51 -0.86 -8.82 15.61
N ASN A 52 -1.19 -10.08 15.88
CA ASN A 52 -1.16 -10.66 17.24
C ASN A 52 0.19 -11.26 17.63
N ASN A 53 1.16 -11.25 16.72
CA ASN A 53 2.47 -11.82 16.93
C ASN A 53 3.51 -10.72 17.20
N ARG A 54 4.62 -11.10 17.80
CA ARG A 54 5.76 -10.21 17.96
C ARG A 54 6.46 -10.04 16.60
N ILE A 55 6.52 -8.83 16.09
CA ILE A 55 7.11 -8.54 14.78
C ILE A 55 8.40 -7.76 14.98
N LYS A 56 9.51 -8.30 14.46
CA LYS A 56 10.78 -7.61 14.41
C LYS A 56 10.93 -6.89 13.08
N ILE A 57 11.20 -5.60 13.14
CA ILE A 57 11.54 -4.79 11.97
C ILE A 57 13.05 -4.64 11.91
N SER A 58 13.60 -4.89 10.74
CA SER A 58 15.03 -4.75 10.47
C SER A 58 15.24 -3.73 9.37
N LEU A 59 16.05 -2.72 9.66
CA LEU A 59 16.50 -1.73 8.68
C LEU A 59 17.84 -2.21 8.15
N LEU A 60 17.87 -2.55 6.86
CA LEU A 60 19.03 -3.12 6.19
C LEU A 60 19.73 -2.04 5.37
N GLY A 61 21.04 -2.07 5.37
CA GLY A 61 21.87 -1.14 4.61
C GLY A 61 23.29 -1.66 4.48
N ASP A 62 24.23 -0.81 4.14
CA ASP A 62 25.64 -1.20 3.95
C ASP A 62 26.36 -1.50 5.27
N GLY A 63 25.83 -1.01 6.39
CA GLY A 63 26.40 -1.24 7.70
C GLY A 63 25.68 -2.31 8.49
N GLN A 64 25.83 -2.27 9.81
CA GLN A 64 25.11 -3.16 10.72
C GLN A 64 23.63 -2.92 10.62
N PRO A 65 22.81 -3.99 10.51
CA PRO A 65 21.35 -3.84 10.51
C PRO A 65 20.86 -3.26 11.83
N TYR A 66 19.85 -2.41 11.77
CA TYR A 66 19.14 -1.92 12.94
C TYR A 66 17.86 -2.73 13.14
N HIS A 67 17.64 -3.24 14.33
CA HIS A 67 16.48 -4.06 14.66
C HIS A 67 15.67 -3.43 15.78
N TYR A 68 14.34 -3.49 15.66
CA TYR A 68 13.44 -3.14 16.74
C TYR A 68 12.14 -3.95 16.62
N TYR A 69 11.40 -4.06 17.72
CA TYR A 69 10.12 -4.75 17.73
C TYR A 69 9.00 -3.74 17.72
N LEU A 70 8.00 -3.99 16.88
CA LEU A 70 6.79 -3.17 16.86
C LEU A 70 6.04 -3.32 18.18
N THR A 71 5.59 -2.18 18.74
CA THR A 71 4.69 -2.20 19.89
C THR A 71 3.30 -2.70 19.46
N PRO A 72 2.46 -3.20 20.40
CA PRO A 72 1.08 -3.56 20.06
C PRO A 72 0.31 -2.43 19.39
N THR A 73 0.50 -1.19 19.84
CA THR A 73 -0.14 -0.02 19.23
C THR A 73 0.33 0.19 17.78
N GLU A 74 1.63 0.09 17.54
CA GLU A 74 2.18 0.22 16.19
C GLU A 74 1.66 -0.87 15.26
N ARG A 75 1.59 -2.14 15.74
CA ARG A 75 1.03 -3.24 14.95
C ARG A 75 -0.43 -2.98 14.58
N ASN A 76 -1.23 -2.51 15.52
CA ASN A 76 -2.64 -2.20 15.28
C ASN A 76 -2.81 -1.06 14.25
N ILE A 77 -2.02 -0.01 14.38
CA ILE A 77 -2.06 1.12 13.44
C ILE A 77 -1.71 0.65 12.03
N LEU A 78 -0.66 -0.14 11.88
CA LEU A 78 -0.24 -0.65 10.58
C LEU A 78 -1.27 -1.61 9.98
N ALA A 79 -1.87 -2.49 10.79
CA ALA A 79 -2.92 -3.40 10.35
C ALA A 79 -4.16 -2.64 9.88
N GLN A 80 -4.61 -1.65 10.64
CA GLN A 80 -5.76 -0.82 10.28
C GLN A 80 -5.48 0.00 9.02
N SER A 81 -4.26 0.51 8.87
CA SER A 81 -3.84 1.24 7.67
C SER A 81 -3.89 0.36 6.42
N TYR A 82 -3.44 -0.88 6.55
CA TYR A 82 -3.54 -1.86 5.47
C TYR A 82 -4.99 -2.16 5.11
N GLU A 83 -5.84 -2.45 6.09
CA GLU A 83 -7.26 -2.72 5.88
C GLU A 83 -7.96 -1.54 5.21
N LEU A 84 -7.66 -0.32 5.62
CA LEU A 84 -8.19 0.89 5.01
C LEU A 84 -7.74 1.01 3.55
N SER A 85 -6.47 0.74 3.25
CA SER A 85 -5.95 0.80 1.88
C SER A 85 -6.65 -0.22 0.96
N VAL A 86 -6.92 -1.42 1.45
CA VAL A 86 -7.67 -2.45 0.73
C VAL A 86 -9.11 -1.99 0.47
N ALA A 87 -9.77 -1.44 1.49
CA ALA A 87 -11.14 -0.94 1.36
C ALA A 87 -11.24 0.22 0.36
N LEU A 88 -10.29 1.15 0.38
CA LEU A 88 -10.24 2.27 -0.57
C LEU A 88 -9.99 1.79 -2.00
N SER A 89 -9.13 0.80 -2.20
CA SER A 89 -8.87 0.20 -3.50
C SER A 89 -10.14 -0.47 -4.05
N GLU A 90 -10.87 -1.18 -3.21
CA GLU A 90 -12.13 -1.82 -3.58
C GLU A 90 -13.21 -0.78 -3.91
N LEU A 91 -13.30 0.30 -3.14
CA LEU A 91 -14.22 1.40 -3.43
C LEU A 91 -13.92 2.03 -4.79
N THR A 92 -12.66 2.28 -5.09
CA THR A 92 -12.23 2.83 -6.39
C THR A 92 -12.62 1.88 -7.52
N ARG A 93 -12.39 0.59 -7.37
CA ARG A 93 -12.77 -0.43 -8.36
C ARG A 93 -14.27 -0.43 -8.63
N LEU A 94 -15.08 -0.41 -7.58
CA LEU A 94 -16.55 -0.40 -7.68
C LEU A 94 -17.05 0.90 -8.32
N THR A 95 -16.47 2.03 -7.98
CA THR A 95 -16.79 3.34 -8.56
C THR A 95 -16.51 3.35 -10.06
N ASP A 96 -15.37 2.80 -10.48
CA ASP A 96 -15.01 2.70 -11.90
C ASP A 96 -15.97 1.78 -12.66
N GLN A 97 -16.38 0.66 -12.06
CA GLN A 97 -17.37 -0.24 -12.65
C GLN A 97 -18.73 0.44 -12.80
N GLN A 98 -19.16 1.20 -11.80
CA GLN A 98 -20.40 1.94 -11.85
C GLN A 98 -20.38 2.97 -12.97
N LEU A 99 -19.28 3.71 -13.12
CA LEU A 99 -19.11 4.67 -14.20
C LEU A 99 -19.20 4.01 -15.58
N LYS A 100 -18.52 2.89 -15.77
CA LYS A 100 -18.55 2.13 -17.03
C LYS A 100 -19.96 1.63 -17.36
N LEU A 101 -20.69 1.14 -16.35
CA LEU A 101 -22.09 0.71 -16.55
C LEU A 101 -22.99 1.89 -16.91
N SER A 102 -22.83 3.02 -16.26
CA SER A 102 -23.60 4.23 -16.58
C SER A 102 -23.37 4.70 -18.01
N GLN A 103 -22.11 4.68 -18.47
CA GLN A 103 -21.75 5.00 -19.85
C GLN A 103 -22.37 4.01 -20.84
N LYS A 104 -22.37 2.74 -20.51
CA LYS A 104 -22.95 1.68 -21.35
C LYS A 104 -24.47 1.85 -21.49
N ILE A 105 -25.14 2.15 -20.39
CA ILE A 105 -26.60 2.43 -20.38
C ILE A 105 -26.90 3.64 -21.27
N GLU A 106 -26.12 4.71 -21.18
CA GLU A 106 -26.30 5.91 -21.97
C GLU A 106 -26.16 5.63 -23.49
N LEU A 107 -25.16 4.84 -23.87
CA LEU A 107 -24.99 4.40 -25.25
C LEU A 107 -26.15 3.56 -25.75
N LEU A 108 -26.68 2.68 -24.93
CA LEU A 108 -27.85 1.86 -25.27
C LEU A 108 -29.11 2.72 -25.47
N LYS A 109 -29.29 3.75 -24.63
CA LYS A 109 -30.39 4.71 -24.79
C LYS A 109 -30.29 5.46 -26.12
N ILE A 110 -29.10 5.89 -26.48
CA ILE A 110 -28.86 6.59 -27.76
C ILE A 110 -29.19 5.67 -28.93
N ARG A 111 -28.75 4.42 -28.90
CA ARG A 111 -29.05 3.42 -29.93
C ARG A 111 -30.56 3.14 -30.04
N LEU A 112 -31.23 2.98 -28.91
CA LEU A 112 -32.66 2.74 -28.88
C LEU A 112 -33.45 3.92 -29.51
N ASN A 113 -33.10 5.13 -29.10
CA ASN A 113 -33.74 6.33 -29.66
C ASN A 113 -33.53 6.46 -31.18
N LYS A 114 -32.31 6.11 -31.63
CA LYS A 114 -31.99 6.12 -33.04
C LYS A 114 -32.79 5.09 -33.81
N TRP A 115 -32.94 3.88 -33.26
CA TRP A 115 -33.75 2.81 -33.84
C TRP A 115 -35.23 3.18 -33.91
N LEU A 116 -35.79 3.76 -32.85
CA LEU A 116 -37.19 4.22 -32.82
C LEU A 116 -37.49 5.31 -33.85
N LYS A 117 -36.52 6.16 -34.16
CA LYS A 117 -36.70 7.21 -35.19
C LYS A 117 -36.66 6.69 -36.62
N THR A 118 -36.08 5.52 -36.85
CA THR A 118 -35.97 4.90 -38.17
C THR A 118 -37.10 3.95 -38.50
N THR A 119 -37.91 3.63 -37.51
CA THR A 119 -39.13 2.82 -37.68
C THR A 119 -40.37 3.68 -37.71
#